data_c00510ed146f223b4e4bed6e038773a4
#
_entry.id   c00510ed146f223b4e4bed6e038773a4
#
_cell.length_a   1.000
_cell.length_b   1.000
_cell.length_c   1.000
_cell.angle_alpha   90.00
_cell.angle_beta   90.00
_cell.angle_gamma   90.00
#
_symmetry.space_group_name_H-M   'P 1'
#
loop_
_entity.id
_entity.type
_entity.pdbx_description
1 polymer ?
#
loop_
_entity_poly.entity_id
_entity_poly.type
_entity_poly.pdbx_seq_one_letter_code
_entity_poly.pdbx_strand_id
1 'polypeptide(L)'
;MTKLERLLRREGLFIGAHRGYSERYPENTLLAVQEGIALGVDLVEVDVYLSRDGVPVIAHDNHLERCSNGTGNIHNYTLKELKQLDFGIHRGIVYEGLHLPTLEQFLSYMRDYPDVLIDIDFKVYDYTLDTVKAALPLIEQMGMMDRCVFNCVDCDIVSYLTERVGHRVIGAPHDYPWQVNFHPGPKGTLSELWGICIPYNMLDDIHVQICHDHDITVICTPADTPEQVARAMHYQTTLPLCNDPRAFLRTAGRL
;
A
#
# COMPACT_ATOMS: atom_id res chain seq x y z
N MET A 1 1.92 -22.49 -9.31
CA MET A 1 1.35 -21.56 -8.31
C MET A 1 2.16 -20.28 -8.33
N THR A 2 1.51 -19.16 -8.59
CA THR A 2 2.16 -17.83 -8.63
C THR A 2 2.50 -17.34 -7.22
N LYS A 3 3.34 -16.29 -7.13
CA LYS A 3 3.66 -15.65 -5.83
C LYS A 3 2.40 -15.02 -5.21
N LEU A 4 1.52 -14.42 -6.02
CA LEU A 4 0.24 -13.90 -5.55
C LEU A 4 -0.67 -15.01 -4.98
N GLU A 5 -0.80 -16.13 -5.67
CA GLU A 5 -1.59 -17.27 -5.16
C GLU A 5 -1.06 -17.78 -3.81
N ARG A 6 0.26 -17.81 -3.62
CA ARG A 6 0.87 -18.17 -2.34
C ARG A 6 0.54 -17.16 -1.24
N LEU A 7 0.63 -15.86 -1.55
CA LEU A 7 0.26 -14.79 -0.63
C LEU A 7 -1.20 -14.91 -0.21
N LEU A 8 -2.12 -15.05 -1.18
CA LEU A 8 -3.55 -15.14 -0.93
C LEU A 8 -3.94 -16.39 -0.11
N ARG A 9 -3.15 -17.47 -0.20
CA ARG A 9 -3.30 -18.70 0.60
C ARG A 9 -2.53 -18.66 1.92
N ARG A 10 -1.85 -17.56 2.25
CA ARG A 10 -1.02 -17.41 3.46
C ARG A 10 0.10 -18.45 3.54
N GLU A 11 0.63 -18.86 2.39
CA GLU A 11 1.69 -19.87 2.31
C GLU A 11 3.08 -19.24 2.45
N GLY A 12 3.41 -18.86 3.67
CA GLY A 12 4.71 -18.28 4.06
C GLY A 12 4.63 -16.86 4.57
N LEU A 13 5.77 -16.34 4.96
CA LEU A 13 5.97 -14.95 5.36
C LEU A 13 6.36 -14.13 4.14
N PHE A 14 5.62 -13.07 3.87
CA PHE A 14 5.92 -12.07 2.84
C PHE A 14 6.30 -10.76 3.52
N ILE A 15 7.33 -10.10 3.03
CA ILE A 15 7.82 -8.84 3.59
C ILE A 15 7.58 -7.73 2.56
N GLY A 16 6.80 -6.72 2.95
CA GLY A 16 6.45 -5.59 2.11
C GLY A 16 7.25 -4.32 2.47
N ALA A 17 7.61 -3.54 1.45
CA ALA A 17 8.17 -2.21 1.61
C ALA A 17 7.03 -1.18 1.53
N HIS A 18 6.71 -0.54 2.66
CA HIS A 18 5.66 0.47 2.82
C HIS A 18 6.09 1.79 2.18
N ARG A 19 5.47 2.18 1.05
CA ARG A 19 5.85 3.32 0.21
C ARG A 19 7.27 3.20 -0.35
N GLY A 20 7.75 1.96 -0.59
CA GLY A 20 9.15 1.65 -0.83
C GLY A 20 9.98 1.61 0.47
N TYR A 21 11.30 1.75 0.37
CA TYR A 21 12.19 1.88 1.55
C TYR A 21 12.11 3.30 2.10
N SER A 22 10.96 3.66 2.67
CA SER A 22 10.58 5.02 3.04
C SER A 22 11.28 5.55 4.30
N GLU A 23 11.83 4.68 5.16
CA GLU A 23 12.64 5.12 6.30
C GLU A 23 13.89 5.86 5.83
N ARG A 24 14.49 5.46 4.73
CA ARG A 24 15.75 6.01 4.24
C ARG A 24 15.60 6.94 3.04
N TYR A 25 14.68 6.68 2.16
CA TYR A 25 14.47 7.39 0.90
C TYR A 25 13.14 8.13 0.90
N PRO A 26 12.96 9.18 0.07
CA PRO A 26 11.67 9.86 -0.06
C PRO A 26 10.56 8.87 -0.44
N GLU A 27 9.54 8.75 0.43
CA GLU A 27 8.43 7.82 0.26
C GLU A 27 7.71 8.00 -1.07
N ASN A 28 7.11 6.92 -1.60
CA ASN A 28 6.33 6.95 -2.84
C ASN A 28 7.09 7.47 -4.07
N THR A 29 8.42 7.40 -4.06
CA THR A 29 9.27 7.69 -5.22
C THR A 29 9.76 6.39 -5.85
N LEU A 30 10.09 6.43 -7.15
CA LEU A 30 10.71 5.28 -7.81
C LEU A 30 12.06 4.89 -7.18
N LEU A 31 12.77 5.85 -6.58
CA LEU A 31 14.00 5.59 -5.83
C LEU A 31 13.73 4.72 -4.59
N ALA A 32 12.73 5.09 -3.77
CA ALA A 32 12.39 4.30 -2.59
C ALA A 32 11.92 2.88 -2.96
N VAL A 33 11.16 2.76 -4.06
CA VAL A 33 10.73 1.47 -4.63
C VAL A 33 11.94 0.63 -5.05
N GLN A 34 12.86 1.20 -5.83
CA GLN A 34 14.10 0.56 -6.28
C GLN A 34 14.91 0.01 -5.11
N GLU A 35 15.13 0.83 -4.11
CA GLU A 35 15.94 0.47 -2.95
C GLU A 35 15.25 -0.58 -2.05
N GLY A 36 13.93 -0.54 -1.94
CA GLY A 36 13.14 -1.60 -1.30
C GLY A 36 13.28 -2.95 -2.01
N ILE A 37 13.15 -2.96 -3.33
CA ILE A 37 13.33 -4.16 -4.17
C ILE A 37 14.77 -4.69 -4.05
N ALA A 38 15.76 -3.81 -4.04
CA ALA A 38 17.18 -4.19 -3.90
C ALA A 38 17.49 -4.88 -2.56
N LEU A 39 16.72 -4.60 -1.49
CA LEU A 39 16.79 -5.33 -0.22
C LEU A 39 16.20 -6.76 -0.31
N GLY A 40 15.45 -7.09 -1.35
CA GLY A 40 14.84 -8.40 -1.53
C GLY A 40 13.47 -8.55 -0.89
N VAL A 41 12.65 -7.48 -0.84
CA VAL A 41 11.25 -7.57 -0.38
C VAL A 41 10.39 -8.38 -1.34
N ASP A 42 9.28 -8.90 -0.85
CA ASP A 42 8.32 -9.68 -1.63
C ASP A 42 7.28 -8.83 -2.32
N LEU A 43 7.01 -7.66 -1.75
CA LEU A 43 5.94 -6.77 -2.18
C LEU A 43 6.39 -5.31 -1.96
N VAL A 44 5.94 -4.42 -2.84
CA VAL A 44 6.01 -2.97 -2.64
C VAL A 44 4.60 -2.42 -2.54
N GLU A 45 4.36 -1.64 -1.50
CA GLU A 45 3.12 -0.90 -1.32
C GLU A 45 3.32 0.54 -1.81
N VAL A 46 2.29 1.09 -2.46
CA VAL A 46 2.23 2.49 -2.91
C VAL A 46 0.81 3.05 -2.76
N ASP A 47 0.75 4.33 -2.41
CA ASP A 47 -0.48 5.07 -2.23
C ASP A 47 -0.90 5.78 -3.52
N VAL A 48 -2.20 5.81 -3.85
CA VAL A 48 -2.68 6.39 -5.10
C VAL A 48 -3.71 7.49 -4.87
N TYR A 49 -3.48 8.63 -5.50
CA TYR A 49 -4.40 9.76 -5.64
C TYR A 49 -4.71 10.06 -7.11
N LEU A 50 -5.62 10.99 -7.36
CA LEU A 50 -6.00 11.47 -8.69
C LEU A 50 -5.62 12.95 -8.85
N SER A 51 -4.90 13.30 -9.92
CA SER A 51 -4.68 14.69 -10.30
C SER A 51 -5.97 15.35 -10.81
N ARG A 52 -6.00 16.67 -10.92
CA ARG A 52 -7.16 17.43 -11.43
C ARG A 52 -7.56 17.03 -12.85
N ASP A 53 -6.61 16.64 -13.67
CA ASP A 53 -6.81 16.18 -15.04
C ASP A 53 -6.99 14.66 -15.17
N GLY A 54 -7.28 13.98 -14.05
CA GLY A 54 -7.72 12.57 -14.02
C GLY A 54 -6.58 11.56 -14.18
N VAL A 55 -5.33 11.93 -13.88
CA VAL A 55 -4.21 11.00 -13.94
C VAL A 55 -3.92 10.41 -12.55
N PRO A 56 -3.89 9.07 -12.37
CA PRO A 56 -3.48 8.45 -11.13
C PRO A 56 -1.99 8.71 -10.83
N VAL A 57 -1.70 9.25 -9.65
CA VAL A 57 -0.36 9.63 -9.18
C VAL A 57 -0.04 8.96 -7.85
N ILE A 58 1.25 8.75 -7.56
CA ILE A 58 1.71 8.02 -6.37
C ILE A 58 2.06 9.00 -5.26
N ALA A 59 1.24 9.08 -4.20
CA ALA A 59 1.47 9.90 -3.01
C ALA A 59 0.62 9.40 -1.85
N HIS A 60 1.09 9.60 -0.59
CA HIS A 60 0.32 9.23 0.60
C HIS A 60 -0.67 10.30 1.03
N ASP A 61 -0.27 11.56 1.04
CA ASP A 61 -1.11 12.67 1.49
C ASP A 61 -1.72 13.40 0.30
N ASN A 62 -2.98 13.83 0.47
CA ASN A 62 -3.56 14.79 -0.47
C ASN A 62 -2.83 16.15 -0.42
N HIS A 63 -2.29 16.51 0.75
CA HIS A 63 -1.55 17.75 0.96
C HIS A 63 -0.09 17.62 0.55
N LEU A 64 0.38 18.58 -0.27
CA LEU A 64 1.71 18.57 -0.87
C LEU A 64 2.84 18.94 0.11
N GLU A 65 2.52 19.64 1.21
CA GLU A 65 3.49 20.30 2.09
C GLU A 65 4.42 19.33 2.81
N ARG A 66 3.96 18.12 3.12
CA ARG A 66 4.77 17.15 3.88
C ARG A 66 5.86 16.50 3.03
N CYS A 67 5.57 16.23 1.77
CA CYS A 67 6.43 15.41 0.91
C CYS A 67 6.98 16.16 -0.32
N SER A 68 6.71 17.47 -0.44
CA SER A 68 7.18 18.25 -1.58
C SER A 68 7.47 19.70 -1.21
N ASN A 69 7.98 20.47 -2.16
CA ASN A 69 8.10 21.93 -2.06
C ASN A 69 6.82 22.66 -2.51
N GLY A 70 5.72 21.92 -2.79
CA GLY A 70 4.42 22.48 -3.14
C GLY A 70 3.53 22.74 -1.93
N THR A 71 2.35 23.31 -2.18
CA THR A 71 1.31 23.59 -1.16
C THR A 71 -0.07 23.23 -1.68
N GLY A 72 -1.01 22.93 -0.77
CA GLY A 72 -2.39 22.60 -1.12
C GLY A 72 -2.57 21.14 -1.55
N ASN A 73 -3.72 20.84 -2.18
CA ASN A 73 -4.14 19.47 -2.44
C ASN A 73 -3.71 18.99 -3.83
N ILE A 74 -3.27 17.74 -3.94
CA ILE A 74 -2.87 17.09 -5.20
C ILE A 74 -3.96 17.26 -6.26
N HIS A 75 -5.24 17.05 -5.90
CA HIS A 75 -6.37 17.13 -6.83
C HIS A 75 -6.65 18.54 -7.38
N ASN A 76 -6.02 19.57 -6.82
CA ASN A 76 -6.11 20.93 -7.35
C ASN A 76 -5.13 21.21 -8.50
N TYR A 77 -4.22 20.28 -8.78
CA TYR A 77 -3.15 20.40 -9.76
C TYR A 77 -3.30 19.40 -10.90
N THR A 78 -3.02 19.85 -12.12
CA THR A 78 -2.81 18.94 -13.25
C THR A 78 -1.50 18.17 -13.07
N LEU A 79 -1.36 17.03 -13.77
CA LEU A 79 -0.10 16.29 -13.77
C LEU A 79 1.08 17.17 -14.18
N LYS A 80 0.90 18.05 -15.18
CA LYS A 80 1.95 18.98 -15.63
C LYS A 80 2.43 19.90 -14.51
N GLU A 81 1.52 20.42 -13.69
CA GLU A 81 1.84 21.27 -12.55
C GLU A 81 2.53 20.45 -11.44
N LEU A 82 2.02 19.24 -11.11
CA LEU A 82 2.63 18.34 -10.12
C LEU A 82 4.06 17.96 -10.49
N LYS A 83 4.36 17.77 -11.78
CA LYS A 83 5.71 17.44 -12.28
C LYS A 83 6.71 18.59 -12.16
N GLN A 84 6.30 19.82 -11.82
CA GLN A 84 7.21 20.92 -11.52
C GLN A 84 7.64 20.94 -10.05
N LEU A 85 7.00 20.15 -9.19
CA LEU A 85 7.31 20.08 -7.77
C LEU A 85 8.42 19.06 -7.51
N ASP A 86 9.17 19.33 -6.45
CA ASP A 86 10.24 18.45 -5.96
C ASP A 86 9.72 17.65 -4.78
N PHE A 87 9.69 16.34 -4.92
CA PHE A 87 9.27 15.36 -3.91
C PHE A 87 10.44 14.69 -3.18
N GLY A 88 11.66 15.18 -3.37
CA GLY A 88 12.85 14.68 -2.68
C GLY A 88 13.44 15.65 -1.67
N ILE A 89 13.35 16.95 -1.95
CA ILE A 89 14.05 17.99 -1.18
C ILE A 89 13.72 17.99 0.33
N HIS A 90 12.49 17.61 0.71
CA HIS A 90 12.07 17.52 2.12
C HIS A 90 12.87 16.48 2.93
N ARG A 91 13.48 15.47 2.27
CA ARG A 91 14.34 14.45 2.89
C ARG A 91 15.83 14.84 2.82
N GLY A 92 16.16 15.92 2.15
CA GLY A 92 17.51 16.49 2.07
C GLY A 92 17.95 16.79 0.64
N ILE A 93 18.94 17.66 0.52
CA ILE A 93 19.46 18.16 -0.76
C ILE A 93 19.95 17.05 -1.70
N VAL A 94 20.37 15.91 -1.16
CA VAL A 94 20.84 14.75 -1.96
C VAL A 94 19.72 14.09 -2.77
N TYR A 95 18.47 14.39 -2.46
CA TYR A 95 17.28 13.90 -3.14
C TYR A 95 16.57 14.97 -3.97
N GLU A 96 17.13 16.18 -4.06
CA GLU A 96 16.58 17.25 -4.88
C GLU A 96 16.40 16.81 -6.33
N GLY A 97 15.26 17.19 -6.93
CA GLY A 97 14.92 16.84 -8.31
C GLY A 97 14.13 15.56 -8.47
N LEU A 98 13.73 14.87 -7.40
CA LEU A 98 12.80 13.74 -7.51
C LEU A 98 11.38 14.25 -7.74
N HIS A 99 10.71 13.66 -8.73
CA HIS A 99 9.35 14.02 -9.09
C HIS A 99 8.35 12.94 -8.67
N LEU A 100 7.11 13.37 -8.42
CA LEU A 100 5.96 12.51 -8.18
C LEU A 100 5.79 11.50 -9.35
N PRO A 101 5.81 10.18 -9.12
CA PRO A 101 5.51 9.21 -10.18
C PRO A 101 4.02 9.19 -10.51
N THR A 102 3.67 8.92 -11.77
CA THR A 102 2.32 8.44 -12.08
C THR A 102 2.24 6.94 -11.80
N LEU A 103 1.00 6.42 -11.62
CA LEU A 103 0.79 4.98 -11.52
C LEU A 103 1.33 4.25 -12.77
N GLU A 104 1.15 4.82 -13.96
CA GLU A 104 1.70 4.25 -15.20
C GLU A 104 3.23 4.14 -15.17
N GLN A 105 3.93 5.17 -14.71
CA GLN A 105 5.39 5.15 -14.58
C GLN A 105 5.85 4.10 -13.57
N PHE A 106 5.17 4.00 -12.43
CA PHE A 106 5.44 2.97 -11.43
C PHE A 106 5.21 1.57 -11.98
N LEU A 107 4.06 1.30 -12.60
CA LEU A 107 3.76 -0.01 -13.19
C LEU A 107 4.73 -0.37 -14.33
N SER A 108 5.14 0.61 -15.15
CA SER A 108 6.16 0.40 -16.17
C SER A 108 7.50 0.00 -15.56
N TYR A 109 7.90 0.65 -14.47
CA TYR A 109 9.11 0.29 -13.73
C TYR A 109 9.02 -1.14 -13.15
N MET A 110 7.86 -1.51 -12.59
CA MET A 110 7.63 -2.83 -12.00
C MET A 110 7.65 -3.99 -13.01
N ARG A 111 7.63 -3.73 -14.32
CA ARG A 111 7.77 -4.79 -15.34
C ARG A 111 9.11 -5.51 -15.27
N ASP A 112 10.15 -4.81 -14.88
CA ASP A 112 11.50 -5.38 -14.77
C ASP A 112 11.67 -6.28 -13.54
N TYR A 113 10.68 -6.31 -12.63
CA TYR A 113 10.68 -7.07 -11.39
C TYR A 113 9.46 -8.00 -11.27
N PRO A 114 9.34 -9.02 -12.15
CA PRO A 114 8.12 -9.85 -12.24
C PRO A 114 7.80 -10.63 -10.96
N ASP A 115 8.80 -10.89 -10.12
CA ASP A 115 8.64 -11.64 -8.88
C ASP A 115 8.27 -10.77 -7.66
N VAL A 116 8.14 -9.45 -7.82
CA VAL A 116 7.73 -8.54 -6.75
C VAL A 116 6.25 -8.23 -6.89
N LEU A 117 5.47 -8.46 -5.83
CA LEU A 117 4.04 -8.13 -5.76
C LEU A 117 3.84 -6.63 -5.51
N ILE A 118 2.62 -6.17 -5.72
CA ILE A 118 2.23 -4.77 -5.61
C ILE A 118 1.00 -4.68 -4.70
N ASP A 119 1.05 -3.83 -3.67
CA ASP A 119 -0.11 -3.38 -2.91
C ASP A 119 -0.43 -1.94 -3.32
N ILE A 120 -1.65 -1.72 -3.79
CA ILE A 120 -2.13 -0.41 -4.24
C ILE A 120 -3.16 0.10 -3.23
N ASP A 121 -2.75 1.09 -2.43
CA ASP A 121 -3.60 1.72 -1.42
C ASP A 121 -4.31 2.95 -2.01
N PHE A 122 -5.63 2.85 -2.15
CA PHE A 122 -6.48 3.95 -2.59
C PHE A 122 -6.85 4.85 -1.41
N LYS A 123 -6.33 6.05 -1.41
CA LYS A 123 -6.57 7.03 -0.34
C LYS A 123 -7.98 7.61 -0.40
N VAL A 124 -8.59 7.77 0.79
CA VAL A 124 -9.99 8.18 0.92
C VAL A 124 -10.16 9.68 0.83
N TYR A 125 -10.91 10.10 -0.19
CA TYR A 125 -11.38 11.46 -0.44
C TYR A 125 -12.66 11.44 -1.28
N ASP A 126 -13.30 12.58 -1.51
CA ASP A 126 -14.53 12.71 -2.30
C ASP A 126 -14.42 12.11 -3.71
N TYR A 127 -13.22 11.98 -4.25
CA TYR A 127 -12.94 11.43 -5.59
C TYR A 127 -12.26 10.04 -5.57
N THR A 128 -12.28 9.30 -4.45
CA THR A 128 -11.65 7.96 -4.36
C THR A 128 -12.19 6.99 -5.40
N LEU A 129 -13.49 6.98 -5.61
CA LEU A 129 -14.10 6.12 -6.63
C LEU A 129 -13.62 6.45 -8.05
N ASP A 130 -13.40 7.73 -8.35
CA ASP A 130 -12.87 8.16 -9.65
C ASP A 130 -11.40 7.76 -9.80
N THR A 131 -10.63 7.81 -8.70
CA THR A 131 -9.25 7.28 -8.65
C THR A 131 -9.22 5.80 -8.98
N VAL A 132 -10.08 4.99 -8.34
CA VAL A 132 -10.17 3.54 -8.60
C VAL A 132 -10.59 3.27 -10.05
N LYS A 133 -11.60 4.00 -10.58
CA LYS A 133 -12.06 3.87 -11.97
C LYS A 133 -11.00 4.26 -13.00
N ALA A 134 -10.09 5.17 -12.68
CA ALA A 134 -8.98 5.53 -13.55
C ALA A 134 -7.83 4.51 -13.45
N ALA A 135 -7.56 3.98 -12.25
CA ALA A 135 -6.44 3.09 -11.98
C ALA A 135 -6.66 1.64 -12.46
N LEU A 136 -7.83 1.03 -12.19
CA LEU A 136 -8.06 -0.39 -12.51
C LEU A 136 -7.89 -0.72 -14.01
N PRO A 137 -8.49 0.04 -14.95
CA PRO A 137 -8.28 -0.22 -16.38
C PRO A 137 -6.82 -0.06 -16.82
N LEU A 138 -6.09 0.88 -16.23
CA LEU A 138 -4.66 1.08 -16.49
C LEU A 138 -3.85 -0.14 -16.03
N ILE A 139 -4.09 -0.65 -14.81
CA ILE A 139 -3.41 -1.84 -14.26
C ILE A 139 -3.69 -3.07 -15.13
N GLU A 140 -4.94 -3.25 -15.58
CA GLU A 140 -5.35 -4.32 -16.48
C GLU A 140 -4.67 -4.21 -17.85
N GLN A 141 -4.71 -3.03 -18.48
CA GLN A 141 -4.07 -2.76 -19.77
C GLN A 141 -2.56 -3.01 -19.73
N MET A 142 -1.92 -2.74 -18.60
CA MET A 142 -0.50 -2.98 -18.39
C MET A 142 -0.16 -4.44 -18.05
N GLY A 143 -1.17 -5.33 -17.88
CA GLY A 143 -0.99 -6.74 -17.57
C GLY A 143 -0.47 -6.99 -16.14
N MET A 144 -0.79 -6.10 -15.19
CA MET A 144 -0.27 -6.16 -13.82
C MET A 144 -1.25 -6.72 -12.79
N MET A 145 -2.51 -7.00 -13.18
CA MET A 145 -3.55 -7.47 -12.27
C MET A 145 -3.14 -8.71 -11.47
N ASP A 146 -2.45 -9.67 -12.07
CA ASP A 146 -2.04 -10.93 -11.43
C ASP A 146 -0.89 -10.78 -10.43
N ARG A 147 -0.49 -9.54 -10.13
CA ARG A 147 0.56 -9.20 -9.16
C ARG A 147 0.08 -8.23 -8.10
N CYS A 148 -1.17 -7.76 -8.18
CA CYS A 148 -1.71 -6.73 -7.31
C CYS A 148 -2.64 -7.29 -6.25
N VAL A 149 -2.51 -6.78 -5.04
CA VAL A 149 -3.55 -6.67 -4.01
C VAL A 149 -3.96 -5.20 -3.90
N PHE A 150 -5.11 -4.92 -3.33
CA PHE A 150 -5.68 -3.58 -3.30
C PHE A 150 -6.09 -3.22 -1.88
N ASN A 151 -5.86 -2.00 -1.46
CA ASN A 151 -6.14 -1.53 -0.11
C ASN A 151 -7.02 -0.29 -0.12
N CYS A 152 -8.00 -0.21 0.77
CA CYS A 152 -8.77 0.99 1.03
C CYS A 152 -9.43 0.93 2.42
N VAL A 153 -9.51 2.06 3.11
CA VAL A 153 -10.21 2.18 4.40
C VAL A 153 -11.67 2.65 4.25
N ASP A 154 -12.15 2.88 3.03
CA ASP A 154 -13.56 3.11 2.72
C ASP A 154 -14.25 1.80 2.32
N CYS A 155 -15.22 1.35 3.13
CA CYS A 155 -15.87 0.05 2.94
C CYS A 155 -16.76 -0.02 1.68
N ASP A 156 -17.30 1.10 1.19
CA ASP A 156 -18.01 1.12 -0.09
C ASP A 156 -17.04 0.94 -1.27
N ILE A 157 -15.83 1.48 -1.15
CA ILE A 157 -14.75 1.25 -2.12
C ILE A 157 -14.22 -0.19 -2.03
N VAL A 158 -14.12 -0.75 -0.82
CA VAL A 158 -13.78 -2.18 -0.63
C VAL A 158 -14.79 -3.06 -1.37
N SER A 159 -16.09 -2.85 -1.19
CA SER A 159 -17.15 -3.57 -1.91
C SER A 159 -16.99 -3.43 -3.43
N TYR A 160 -16.78 -2.20 -3.90
CA TYR A 160 -16.58 -1.91 -5.32
C TYR A 160 -15.34 -2.62 -5.90
N LEU A 161 -14.24 -2.67 -5.15
CA LEU A 161 -13.02 -3.38 -5.54
C LEU A 161 -13.25 -4.89 -5.58
N THR A 162 -13.83 -5.47 -4.51
CA THR A 162 -14.04 -6.92 -4.38
C THR A 162 -14.89 -7.48 -5.53
N GLU A 163 -15.92 -6.75 -5.97
CA GLU A 163 -16.73 -7.13 -7.14
C GLU A 163 -15.90 -7.22 -8.44
N ARG A 164 -14.80 -6.48 -8.56
CA ARG A 164 -14.00 -6.37 -9.80
C ARG A 164 -12.74 -7.19 -9.80
N VAL A 165 -12.06 -7.26 -8.66
CA VAL A 165 -10.75 -7.90 -8.56
C VAL A 165 -10.80 -9.22 -7.77
N GLY A 166 -11.96 -9.56 -7.19
CA GLY A 166 -12.14 -10.75 -6.36
C GLY A 166 -11.56 -10.57 -4.96
N HIS A 167 -11.45 -11.68 -4.23
CA HIS A 167 -11.06 -11.72 -2.82
C HIS A 167 -9.53 -11.51 -2.64
N ARG A 168 -9.09 -10.27 -2.86
CA ARG A 168 -7.71 -9.78 -2.69
C ARG A 168 -7.66 -8.31 -2.26
N VAL A 169 -8.68 -7.89 -1.52
CA VAL A 169 -8.81 -6.53 -1.00
C VAL A 169 -8.44 -6.50 0.47
N ILE A 170 -7.68 -5.50 0.84
CA ILE A 170 -7.22 -5.22 2.20
C ILE A 170 -8.03 -4.05 2.73
N GLY A 171 -8.42 -4.12 4.00
CA GLY A 171 -9.09 -3.03 4.71
C GLY A 171 -8.38 -2.71 6.02
N ALA A 172 -9.05 -1.91 6.86
CA ALA A 172 -8.59 -1.55 8.19
C ALA A 172 -9.42 -2.25 9.29
N PRO A 173 -8.95 -2.27 10.57
CA PRO A 173 -9.76 -2.69 11.72
C PRO A 173 -11.08 -1.90 11.79
N HIS A 174 -12.14 -2.53 12.28
CA HIS A 174 -13.48 -1.94 12.32
C HIS A 174 -13.57 -0.64 13.16
N ASP A 175 -12.70 -0.45 14.11
CA ASP A 175 -12.58 0.71 15.00
C ASP A 175 -11.37 1.61 14.63
N TYR A 176 -10.80 1.41 13.44
CA TYR A 176 -9.73 2.27 12.94
C TYR A 176 -10.25 3.70 12.74
N PRO A 177 -9.58 4.74 13.29
CA PRO A 177 -10.13 6.10 13.33
C PRO A 177 -10.44 6.73 11.96
N TRP A 178 -9.82 6.23 10.89
CA TRP A 178 -9.98 6.73 9.52
C TRP A 178 -10.85 5.83 8.65
N GLN A 179 -11.36 4.71 9.20
CA GLN A 179 -12.27 3.86 8.46
C GLN A 179 -13.63 4.54 8.30
N VAL A 180 -14.20 4.44 7.10
CA VAL A 180 -15.52 5.00 6.80
C VAL A 180 -16.41 3.93 6.17
N ASN A 181 -17.73 4.14 6.27
CA ASN A 181 -18.76 3.28 5.65
C ASN A 181 -18.68 1.80 6.09
N PHE A 182 -18.27 1.52 7.33
CA PHE A 182 -18.22 0.14 7.84
C PHE A 182 -19.63 -0.46 7.94
N HIS A 183 -19.83 -1.64 7.36
CA HIS A 183 -21.08 -2.39 7.33
C HIS A 183 -20.95 -3.66 8.18
N PRO A 184 -21.56 -3.73 9.38
CA PRO A 184 -21.51 -4.92 10.23
C PRO A 184 -22.42 -6.04 9.71
N GLY A 185 -22.20 -7.26 10.21
CA GLY A 185 -23.03 -8.43 9.95
C GLY A 185 -22.44 -9.43 8.96
N PRO A 186 -23.16 -10.54 8.68
CA PRO A 186 -22.64 -11.67 7.90
C PRO A 186 -22.29 -11.36 6.45
N LYS A 187 -22.90 -10.31 5.88
CA LYS A 187 -22.61 -9.78 4.54
C LYS A 187 -22.02 -8.38 4.59
N GLY A 188 -21.43 -8.02 5.72
CA GLY A 188 -20.78 -6.74 5.93
C GLY A 188 -19.34 -6.73 5.41
N THR A 189 -18.67 -5.63 5.66
CA THR A 189 -17.30 -5.35 5.18
C THR A 189 -16.32 -6.50 5.41
N LEU A 190 -16.35 -7.11 6.61
CA LEU A 190 -15.42 -8.21 6.93
C LEU A 190 -15.55 -9.42 5.99
N SER A 191 -16.73 -9.66 5.39
CA SER A 191 -16.94 -10.76 4.45
C SER A 191 -16.30 -10.53 3.07
N GLU A 192 -15.89 -9.31 2.77
CA GLU A 192 -15.33 -8.89 1.49
C GLU A 192 -13.80 -8.78 1.53
N LEU A 193 -13.22 -8.74 2.74
CA LEU A 193 -11.79 -8.57 2.93
C LEU A 193 -11.03 -9.89 2.86
N TRP A 194 -9.96 -9.88 2.08
CA TRP A 194 -8.91 -10.90 2.16
C TRP A 194 -7.97 -10.64 3.33
N GLY A 195 -7.65 -9.38 3.63
CA GLY A 195 -6.74 -8.98 4.68
C GLY A 195 -7.18 -7.73 5.42
N ILE A 196 -6.69 -7.57 6.64
CA ILE A 196 -6.79 -6.33 7.41
C ILE A 196 -5.38 -5.87 7.72
N CYS A 197 -5.06 -4.62 7.32
CA CYS A 197 -3.83 -3.94 7.68
C CYS A 197 -4.00 -3.29 9.05
N ILE A 198 -3.49 -3.96 10.10
CA ILE A 198 -3.60 -3.51 11.50
C ILE A 198 -2.41 -2.60 11.80
N PRO A 199 -2.63 -1.32 12.19
CA PRO A 199 -1.57 -0.47 12.71
C PRO A 199 -0.89 -1.13 13.91
N TYR A 200 0.44 -1.00 14.03
CA TYR A 200 1.21 -1.67 15.09
C TYR A 200 0.67 -1.43 16.50
N ASN A 201 0.20 -0.21 16.79
CA ASN A 201 -0.38 0.16 18.09
C ASN A 201 -1.75 -0.47 18.36
N MET A 202 -2.41 -1.02 17.33
CA MET A 202 -3.67 -1.75 17.41
C MET A 202 -3.49 -3.27 17.23
N LEU A 203 -2.28 -3.75 16.98
CA LEU A 203 -1.99 -5.17 16.79
C LEU A 203 -2.03 -5.89 18.15
N ASP A 204 -3.17 -6.43 18.53
CA ASP A 204 -3.47 -7.10 19.79
C ASP A 204 -4.35 -8.34 19.61
N ASP A 205 -4.63 -9.04 20.71
CA ASP A 205 -5.42 -10.29 20.69
C ASP A 205 -6.83 -10.06 20.13
N ILE A 206 -7.44 -8.89 20.38
CA ILE A 206 -8.82 -8.61 19.97
C ILE A 206 -8.89 -8.50 18.44
N HIS A 207 -8.03 -7.66 17.84
CA HIS A 207 -8.03 -7.44 16.40
C HIS A 207 -7.60 -8.69 15.62
N VAL A 208 -6.61 -9.43 16.15
CA VAL A 208 -6.17 -10.69 15.55
C VAL A 208 -7.25 -11.76 15.64
N GLN A 209 -7.99 -11.84 16.76
CA GLN A 209 -9.10 -12.78 16.91
C GLN A 209 -10.23 -12.48 15.91
N ILE A 210 -10.55 -11.21 15.66
CA ILE A 210 -11.53 -10.82 14.63
C ILE A 210 -11.09 -11.32 13.25
N CYS A 211 -9.80 -11.16 12.92
CA CYS A 211 -9.28 -11.68 11.65
C CYS A 211 -9.46 -13.20 11.55
N HIS A 212 -9.14 -13.95 12.62
CA HIS A 212 -9.28 -15.41 12.65
C HIS A 212 -10.74 -15.85 12.54
N ASP A 213 -11.67 -15.21 13.25
CA ASP A 213 -13.10 -15.53 13.26
C ASP A 213 -13.74 -15.35 11.87
N HIS A 214 -13.18 -14.46 11.04
CA HIS A 214 -13.67 -14.16 9.70
C HIS A 214 -12.79 -14.71 8.56
N ASP A 215 -11.78 -15.53 8.87
CA ASP A 215 -10.80 -16.07 7.90
C ASP A 215 -10.05 -14.97 7.12
N ILE A 216 -9.74 -13.87 7.79
CA ILE A 216 -9.04 -12.70 7.23
C ILE A 216 -7.54 -12.78 7.53
N THR A 217 -6.71 -12.40 6.58
CA THR A 217 -5.25 -12.34 6.71
C THR A 217 -4.83 -11.20 7.63
N VAL A 218 -3.96 -11.49 8.60
CA VAL A 218 -3.34 -10.46 9.45
C VAL A 218 -2.18 -9.82 8.70
N ILE A 219 -2.27 -8.52 8.48
CA ILE A 219 -1.25 -7.64 7.92
C ILE A 219 -0.93 -6.60 8.98
N CYS A 220 0.28 -6.12 9.11
CA CYS A 220 0.58 -5.03 10.04
C CYS A 220 1.52 -3.98 9.46
N THR A 221 1.38 -2.73 9.95
CA THR A 221 2.20 -1.58 9.55
C THR A 221 2.36 -0.57 10.70
N PRO A 222 3.52 0.10 10.84
CA PRO A 222 4.82 -0.35 10.36
C PRO A 222 5.41 -1.46 11.23
N ALA A 223 6.38 -2.21 10.72
CA ALA A 223 7.09 -3.25 11.45
C ALA A 223 8.61 -3.10 11.25
N ASP A 224 9.18 -2.03 11.81
CA ASP A 224 10.53 -1.54 11.53
C ASP A 224 11.55 -1.88 12.61
N THR A 225 11.12 -1.91 13.89
CA THR A 225 12.02 -2.17 15.02
C THR A 225 12.02 -3.64 15.44
N PRO A 226 13.07 -4.13 16.12
CA PRO A 226 13.08 -5.51 16.64
C PRO A 226 11.86 -5.86 17.50
N GLU A 227 11.34 -4.91 18.30
CA GLU A 227 10.15 -5.10 19.10
C GLU A 227 8.90 -5.26 18.23
N GLN A 228 8.73 -4.41 17.22
CA GLN A 228 7.63 -4.50 16.26
C GLN A 228 7.67 -5.80 15.46
N VAL A 229 8.87 -6.21 15.01
CA VAL A 229 9.08 -7.50 14.34
C VAL A 229 8.68 -8.66 15.25
N ALA A 230 9.15 -8.68 16.52
CA ALA A 230 8.82 -9.74 17.46
C ALA A 230 7.30 -9.84 17.70
N ARG A 231 6.60 -8.69 17.81
CA ARG A 231 5.16 -8.65 17.99
C ARG A 231 4.41 -9.13 16.74
N ALA A 232 4.80 -8.70 15.56
CA ALA A 232 4.23 -9.16 14.31
C ALA A 232 4.43 -10.69 14.10
N MET A 233 5.60 -11.22 14.47
CA MET A 233 5.86 -12.65 14.45
C MET A 233 5.03 -13.41 15.49
N HIS A 234 4.83 -12.85 16.71
CA HIS A 234 3.98 -13.44 17.73
C HIS A 234 2.55 -13.66 17.21
N TYR A 235 2.00 -12.65 16.52
CA TYR A 235 0.66 -12.71 15.92
C TYR A 235 0.60 -13.36 14.54
N GLN A 236 1.68 -14.01 14.11
CA GLN A 236 1.76 -14.73 12.84
C GLN A 236 1.34 -13.88 11.63
N THR A 237 1.73 -12.61 11.62
CA THR A 237 1.45 -11.69 10.52
C THR A 237 1.97 -12.25 9.20
N THR A 238 1.09 -12.39 8.22
CA THR A 238 1.44 -12.93 6.88
C THR A 238 2.23 -11.94 6.04
N LEU A 239 1.88 -10.65 6.12
CA LEU A 239 2.47 -9.56 5.35
C LEU A 239 2.73 -8.35 6.25
N PRO A 240 3.89 -8.26 6.92
CA PRO A 240 4.34 -7.01 7.52
C PRO A 240 4.73 -6.01 6.45
N LEU A 241 4.19 -4.79 6.53
CA LEU A 241 4.58 -3.63 5.73
C LEU A 241 5.56 -2.78 6.53
N CYS A 242 6.76 -2.58 6.00
CA CYS A 242 7.88 -1.97 6.70
C CYS A 242 8.34 -0.69 6.00
N ASN A 243 8.56 0.39 6.77
CA ASN A 243 9.32 1.54 6.27
C ASN A 243 10.82 1.18 6.13
N ASP A 244 11.31 0.35 7.06
CA ASP A 244 12.64 -0.27 7.01
C ASP A 244 12.54 -1.80 7.03
N PRO A 245 12.54 -2.48 5.88
CA PRO A 245 12.38 -3.93 5.84
C PRO A 245 13.54 -4.72 6.43
N ARG A 246 14.69 -4.10 6.71
CA ARG A 246 15.92 -4.82 7.10
C ARG A 246 15.77 -5.64 8.39
N ALA A 247 15.01 -5.15 9.37
CA ALA A 247 14.81 -5.88 10.63
C ALA A 247 14.06 -7.20 10.38
N PHE A 248 13.00 -7.16 9.58
CA PHE A 248 12.24 -8.36 9.19
C PHE A 248 13.06 -9.30 8.30
N LEU A 249 13.77 -8.77 7.30
CA LEU A 249 14.59 -9.57 6.40
C LEU A 249 15.70 -10.32 7.16
N ARG A 250 16.36 -9.69 8.16
CA ARG A 250 17.31 -10.37 9.03
C ARG A 250 16.66 -11.47 9.86
N THR A 251 15.50 -11.22 10.46
CA THR A 251 14.76 -12.22 11.23
C THR A 251 14.35 -13.41 10.36
N ALA A 252 14.04 -13.17 9.09
CA ALA A 252 13.72 -14.20 8.10
C ALA A 252 14.97 -14.88 7.51
N GLY A 253 16.19 -14.51 7.90
CA GLY A 253 17.45 -15.06 7.37
C GLY A 253 17.71 -14.68 5.90
N ARG A 254 17.20 -13.50 5.45
CA ARG A 254 17.30 -13.00 4.07
C ARG A 254 18.29 -11.84 3.90
N LEU A 255 18.85 -11.32 5.01
CA LEU A 255 19.95 -10.34 5.08
C LEU A 255 21.02 -10.78 6.07
#